data_7fe15174a8357b4264e1295e79bf81b7
#
_entry.id   7fe15174a8357b4264e1295e79bf81b7
#
_cell.length_a   1.000
_cell.length_b   1.000
_cell.length_c   1.000
_cell.angle_alpha   90.00
_cell.angle_beta   90.00
_cell.angle_gamma   90.00
#
_symmetry.space_group_name_H-M   'P 1'
#
loop_
_entity.id
_entity.type
_entity.pdbx_description
1 polymer ?
#
loop_
_entity_poly.entity_id
_entity_poly.type
_entity_poly.pdbx_seq_one_letter_code
_entity_poly.pdbx_strand_id
1 'polypeptide(L)'
;MNILVLNCGSSSVKYKLIEIKANKVLAEGGIEKIGLPDAFIKFKFGNEKIQQDLDINDHVGAIKSILDNLTSKEYGCIKDFKEIDAVGHRVVHGGEKFNKSVLINDEVIAKIKECYGIAPLHNPVNMAGIDAINEVLPEVPQVGVFDTAFHQTMPAKSYMYALPYKYYAEDGVRRYGFHGTSHRYVSQRVCEFLGVEPKGKKIITCHVGNGGSITAVKDGKSIDTSMGLTPTEGLMMGTRCGDVDPGALIFLMDKYNLSSKDMLNMVNKESGLAGVSGVSSDMREITAAAKQGNEKAILSLEMYEQRITKYVGAFAAEMGGVDIIVFTGGVGEHQSSTRANVCRPLRFMGVEIDDAANDANNGDEGIISTPNSAVKVVVIPTDEEYMIAKDTEAIIEGREP
;
A
#
# COMPACT_ATOMS: atom_id res chain seq x y z
N MET A 1 3.08 22.44 12.40
CA MET A 1 4.05 21.96 11.39
C MET A 1 3.26 21.53 10.18
N ASN A 2 3.58 22.12 9.01
CA ASN A 2 2.98 21.79 7.73
C ASN A 2 3.91 20.83 6.98
N ILE A 3 3.45 19.62 6.73
CA ILE A 3 4.23 18.57 6.10
C ILE A 3 3.66 18.28 4.73
N LEU A 4 4.49 18.43 3.70
CA LEU A 4 4.14 18.01 2.35
C LEU A 4 4.49 16.53 2.18
N VAL A 5 3.49 15.70 1.98
CA VAL A 5 3.65 14.27 1.69
C VAL A 5 3.61 14.05 0.20
N LEU A 6 4.59 13.32 -0.33
CA LEU A 6 4.74 13.00 -1.74
C LEU A 6 4.78 11.48 -1.96
N ASN A 7 4.05 11.04 -2.97
CA ASN A 7 4.09 9.68 -3.50
C ASN A 7 4.31 9.74 -5.01
N CYS A 8 5.56 9.54 -5.44
CA CYS A 8 5.98 9.64 -6.82
C CYS A 8 5.90 8.28 -7.52
N GLY A 9 5.08 8.19 -8.54
CA GLY A 9 4.99 7.10 -9.50
C GLY A 9 5.67 7.44 -10.82
N SER A 10 5.81 6.47 -11.74
CA SER A 10 6.54 6.63 -13.01
C SER A 10 5.99 7.76 -13.89
N SER A 11 4.69 8.00 -13.87
CA SER A 11 4.01 9.04 -14.64
C SER A 11 3.03 9.84 -13.80
N SER A 12 3.18 9.84 -12.49
CA SER A 12 2.27 10.55 -11.58
C SER A 12 2.95 10.97 -10.28
N VAL A 13 2.46 12.04 -9.68
CA VAL A 13 2.82 12.46 -8.32
C VAL A 13 1.54 12.74 -7.57
N LYS A 14 1.31 12.04 -6.47
CA LYS A 14 0.24 12.37 -5.52
C LYS A 14 0.83 13.18 -4.37
N TYR A 15 0.08 14.15 -3.89
CA TYR A 15 0.51 14.98 -2.78
C TYR A 15 -0.61 15.25 -1.78
N LYS A 16 -0.20 15.48 -0.53
CA LYS A 16 -1.07 15.98 0.53
C LYS A 16 -0.27 16.94 1.41
N LEU A 17 -0.78 18.14 1.65
CA LEU A 17 -0.20 19.07 2.63
C LEU A 17 -1.02 18.96 3.91
N ILE A 18 -0.36 18.58 5.00
CA ILE A 18 -1.00 18.29 6.28
C ILE A 18 -0.45 19.20 7.37
N GLU A 19 -1.32 19.93 8.06
CA GLU A 19 -1.00 20.55 9.34
C GLU A 19 -1.15 19.49 10.44
N ILE A 20 -0.01 18.87 10.80
CA ILE A 20 -0.03 17.63 11.58
C ILE A 20 -0.58 17.82 13.00
N LYS A 21 -0.26 18.93 13.68
CA LYS A 21 -0.74 19.20 15.05
C LYS A 21 -2.24 19.40 15.14
N ALA A 22 -2.87 19.96 14.10
CA ALA A 22 -4.31 20.11 14.01
C ALA A 22 -5.01 18.90 13.37
N ASN A 23 -4.24 17.91 12.90
CA ASN A 23 -4.71 16.79 12.08
C ASN A 23 -5.61 17.27 10.92
N LYS A 24 -5.13 18.29 10.19
CA LYS A 24 -5.90 18.96 9.15
C LYS A 24 -5.20 18.84 7.81
N VAL A 25 -5.90 18.28 6.83
CA VAL A 25 -5.48 18.35 5.43
C VAL A 25 -5.73 19.75 4.90
N LEU A 26 -4.66 20.45 4.52
CA LEU A 26 -4.73 21.81 3.94
C LEU A 26 -4.96 21.74 2.43
N ALA A 27 -4.34 20.77 1.76
CA ALA A 27 -4.51 20.51 0.34
C ALA A 27 -4.23 19.06 0.02
N GLU A 28 -4.91 18.52 -0.99
CA GLU A 28 -4.64 17.20 -1.55
C GLU A 28 -4.87 17.18 -3.05
N GLY A 29 -4.06 16.41 -3.77
CA GLY A 29 -4.19 16.29 -5.22
C GLY A 29 -3.17 15.36 -5.83
N GLY A 30 -3.06 15.45 -7.16
CA GLY A 30 -2.08 14.68 -7.91
C GLY A 30 -1.93 15.17 -9.34
N ILE A 31 -0.77 14.91 -9.87
CA ILE A 31 -0.45 15.11 -11.28
C ILE A 31 -0.39 13.75 -11.95
N GLU A 32 -1.02 13.61 -13.07
CA GLU A 32 -1.11 12.39 -13.86
C GLU A 32 -0.53 12.60 -15.26
N LYS A 33 -0.05 11.52 -15.86
CA LYS A 33 0.47 11.48 -17.22
C LYS A 33 1.70 12.38 -17.44
N ILE A 34 2.59 12.49 -16.45
CA ILE A 34 3.86 13.22 -16.56
C ILE A 34 4.66 12.68 -17.76
N GLY A 35 5.17 13.59 -18.60
CA GLY A 35 5.91 13.25 -19.82
C GLY A 35 5.02 12.85 -21.01
N LEU A 36 3.69 12.97 -20.90
CA LEU A 36 2.75 12.74 -21.98
C LEU A 36 2.02 14.04 -22.38
N PRO A 37 1.51 14.15 -23.63
CA PRO A 37 0.90 15.38 -24.14
C PRO A 37 -0.36 15.84 -23.40
N ASP A 38 -1.02 14.94 -22.68
CA ASP A 38 -2.28 15.18 -21.98
C ASP A 38 -2.11 15.07 -20.45
N ALA A 39 -0.97 15.56 -19.93
CA ALA A 39 -0.73 15.68 -18.51
C ALA A 39 -1.72 16.66 -17.86
N PHE A 40 -2.13 16.39 -16.63
CA PHE A 40 -3.05 17.24 -15.89
C PHE A 40 -2.81 17.15 -14.37
N ILE A 41 -3.20 18.22 -13.66
CA ILE A 41 -3.33 18.20 -12.20
C ILE A 41 -4.80 18.06 -11.80
N LYS A 42 -5.04 17.24 -10.80
CA LYS A 42 -6.31 17.15 -10.06
C LYS A 42 -6.07 17.54 -8.62
N PHE A 43 -6.93 18.37 -8.05
CA PHE A 43 -6.85 18.75 -6.65
C PHE A 43 -8.23 19.08 -6.10
N LYS A 44 -8.35 19.05 -4.77
CA LYS A 44 -9.54 19.53 -4.06
C LYS A 44 -9.38 20.97 -3.63
N PHE A 45 -10.44 21.76 -3.82
CA PHE A 45 -10.56 23.10 -3.29
C PHE A 45 -11.96 23.25 -2.67
N GLY A 46 -12.02 23.33 -1.35
CA GLY A 46 -13.30 23.21 -0.64
C GLY A 46 -13.97 21.85 -0.90
N ASN A 47 -15.19 21.88 -1.44
CA ASN A 47 -15.96 20.69 -1.82
C ASN A 47 -15.82 20.33 -3.31
N GLU A 48 -15.10 21.13 -4.08
CA GLU A 48 -14.97 20.94 -5.52
C GLU A 48 -13.72 20.13 -5.88
N LYS A 49 -13.82 19.33 -6.93
CA LYS A 49 -12.69 18.65 -7.57
C LYS A 49 -12.36 19.42 -8.84
N ILE A 50 -11.16 19.97 -8.90
CA ILE A 50 -10.67 20.75 -10.03
C ILE A 50 -9.69 19.90 -10.82
N GLN A 51 -9.76 20.00 -12.15
CA GLN A 51 -8.78 19.42 -13.05
C GLN A 51 -8.30 20.52 -14.01
N GLN A 52 -6.99 20.62 -14.19
CA GLN A 52 -6.34 21.55 -15.12
C GLN A 52 -5.31 20.79 -15.96
N ASP A 53 -5.34 21.02 -17.26
CA ASP A 53 -4.34 20.48 -18.16
C ASP A 53 -3.00 21.20 -17.96
N LEU A 54 -1.92 20.44 -18.07
CA LEU A 54 -0.55 20.91 -17.83
C LEU A 54 0.38 20.43 -18.94
N ASP A 55 1.41 21.21 -19.22
CA ASP A 55 2.55 20.77 -20.04
C ASP A 55 3.72 20.46 -19.13
N ILE A 56 3.87 19.18 -18.76
CA ILE A 56 4.85 18.71 -17.78
C ILE A 56 5.61 17.51 -18.34
N ASN A 57 6.92 17.66 -18.41
CA ASN A 57 7.80 16.66 -19.00
C ASN A 57 8.48 15.75 -17.97
N ASP A 58 8.59 16.19 -16.71
CA ASP A 58 9.33 15.49 -15.65
C ASP A 58 8.76 15.74 -14.24
N HIS A 59 9.37 15.11 -13.26
CA HIS A 59 8.98 15.25 -11.85
C HIS A 59 9.32 16.64 -11.27
N VAL A 60 10.35 17.31 -11.77
CA VAL A 60 10.69 18.68 -11.33
C VAL A 60 9.57 19.65 -11.71
N GLY A 61 9.11 19.58 -12.98
CA GLY A 61 7.96 20.35 -13.44
C GLY A 61 6.69 20.03 -12.67
N ALA A 62 6.47 18.75 -12.34
CA ALA A 62 5.33 18.31 -11.52
C ALA A 62 5.38 18.93 -10.11
N ILE A 63 6.52 18.87 -9.43
CA ILE A 63 6.68 19.47 -8.09
C ILE A 63 6.49 20.99 -8.14
N LYS A 64 7.07 21.68 -9.13
CA LYS A 64 6.85 23.13 -9.32
C LYS A 64 5.36 23.46 -9.47
N SER A 65 4.63 22.71 -10.29
CA SER A 65 3.19 22.92 -10.48
C SER A 65 2.38 22.65 -9.21
N ILE A 66 2.77 21.67 -8.39
CA ILE A 66 2.15 21.43 -7.08
C ILE A 66 2.38 22.64 -6.17
N LEU A 67 3.60 23.16 -6.08
CA LEU A 67 3.95 24.30 -5.24
C LEU A 67 3.23 25.59 -5.71
N ASP A 68 3.14 25.81 -7.02
CA ASP A 68 2.39 26.93 -7.60
C ASP A 68 0.90 26.83 -7.26
N ASN A 69 0.33 25.63 -7.26
CA ASN A 69 -1.05 25.39 -6.83
C ASN A 69 -1.24 25.68 -5.33
N LEU A 70 -0.32 25.21 -4.48
CA LEU A 70 -0.38 25.45 -3.03
C LEU A 70 -0.28 26.93 -2.65
N THR A 71 0.41 27.76 -3.44
CA THR A 71 0.59 29.20 -3.22
C THR A 71 -0.29 30.06 -4.11
N SER A 72 -1.15 29.47 -4.94
CA SER A 72 -2.05 30.18 -5.84
C SER A 72 -2.93 31.19 -5.09
N LYS A 73 -3.16 32.36 -5.70
CA LYS A 73 -4.10 33.34 -5.13
C LYS A 73 -5.55 32.87 -5.12
N GLU A 74 -5.90 31.95 -6.00
CA GLU A 74 -7.26 31.45 -6.18
C GLU A 74 -7.50 30.14 -5.36
N TYR A 75 -6.56 29.21 -5.39
CA TYR A 75 -6.71 27.87 -4.82
C TYR A 75 -5.73 27.59 -3.69
N GLY A 76 -4.77 28.47 -3.44
CA GLY A 76 -3.68 28.21 -2.49
C GLY A 76 -4.14 28.16 -1.04
N CYS A 77 -3.45 27.35 -0.27
CA CYS A 77 -3.66 27.19 1.17
C CYS A 77 -2.52 27.73 2.03
N ILE A 78 -1.39 28.09 1.40
CA ILE A 78 -0.23 28.75 2.02
C ILE A 78 0.15 29.97 1.21
N LYS A 79 0.88 30.91 1.83
CA LYS A 79 1.30 32.17 1.19
C LYS A 79 2.68 32.08 0.57
N ASP A 80 3.55 31.26 1.16
CA ASP A 80 4.97 31.12 0.79
C ASP A 80 5.39 29.66 1.01
N PHE A 81 6.32 29.18 0.21
CA PHE A 81 6.94 27.84 0.35
C PHE A 81 7.63 27.64 1.70
N LYS A 82 8.06 28.72 2.37
CA LYS A 82 8.60 28.70 3.72
C LYS A 82 7.63 28.22 4.79
N GLU A 83 6.34 28.17 4.47
CA GLU A 83 5.35 27.57 5.35
C GLU A 83 5.34 26.02 5.29
N ILE A 84 6.12 25.41 4.38
CA ILE A 84 6.36 23.96 4.35
C ILE A 84 7.55 23.66 5.25
N ASP A 85 7.29 23.05 6.40
CA ASP A 85 8.32 22.77 7.42
C ASP A 85 9.16 21.54 7.09
N ALA A 86 8.58 20.53 6.39
CA ALA A 86 9.26 19.31 5.99
C ALA A 86 8.53 18.61 4.83
N VAL A 87 9.25 17.70 4.15
CA VAL A 87 8.67 16.82 3.12
C VAL A 87 8.83 15.35 3.52
N GLY A 88 7.74 14.61 3.50
CA GLY A 88 7.73 13.16 3.67
C GLY A 88 7.57 12.46 2.33
N HIS A 89 8.48 11.53 2.01
CA HIS A 89 8.44 10.75 0.79
C HIS A 89 8.08 9.30 1.06
N ARG A 90 7.11 8.76 0.33
CA ARG A 90 6.95 7.33 0.23
C ARG A 90 8.06 6.77 -0.65
N VAL A 91 8.84 5.83 -0.12
CA VAL A 91 9.85 5.06 -0.83
C VAL A 91 9.44 3.59 -0.81
N VAL A 92 9.35 2.96 -1.99
CA VAL A 92 8.78 1.62 -2.06
C VAL A 92 9.68 0.57 -1.41
N HIS A 93 11.00 0.63 -1.60
CA HIS A 93 11.89 -0.43 -1.11
C HIS A 93 13.09 0.11 -0.35
N GLY A 94 13.22 -0.32 0.92
CA GLY A 94 14.34 0.03 1.79
C GLY A 94 15.42 -1.06 1.93
N GLY A 95 15.23 -2.21 1.29
CA GLY A 95 16.10 -3.36 1.50
C GLY A 95 16.10 -3.81 2.97
N GLU A 96 17.19 -4.40 3.42
CA GLU A 96 17.43 -4.71 4.83
C GLU A 96 18.05 -3.54 5.60
N LYS A 97 18.33 -2.41 4.92
CA LYS A 97 19.06 -1.27 5.47
C LYS A 97 18.16 -0.30 6.23
N PHE A 98 16.88 -0.29 5.92
CA PHE A 98 15.90 0.62 6.53
C PHE A 98 14.78 -0.17 7.20
N ASN A 99 14.79 -0.17 8.53
CA ASN A 99 13.76 -0.77 9.39
C ASN A 99 12.83 0.28 10.02
N LYS A 100 13.03 1.54 9.70
CA LYS A 100 12.23 2.70 10.11
C LYS A 100 12.39 3.84 9.12
N SER A 101 11.57 4.86 9.26
CA SER A 101 11.68 6.12 8.53
C SER A 101 12.94 6.87 8.91
N VAL A 102 13.56 7.60 7.98
CA VAL A 102 14.85 8.29 8.18
C VAL A 102 14.88 9.66 7.54
N LEU A 103 15.64 10.58 8.14
CA LEU A 103 16.00 11.85 7.51
C LEU A 103 16.89 11.56 6.30
N ILE A 104 16.55 12.14 5.16
CA ILE A 104 17.29 11.96 3.91
C ILE A 104 18.56 12.80 3.93
N ASN A 105 19.69 12.14 3.65
CA ASN A 105 21.00 12.73 3.44
C ASN A 105 21.75 11.92 2.37
N ASP A 106 22.97 12.30 2.02
CA ASP A 106 23.76 11.63 0.97
C ASP A 106 23.98 10.14 1.24
N GLU A 107 24.16 9.72 2.51
CA GLU A 107 24.31 8.33 2.89
C GLU A 107 23.00 7.54 2.65
N VAL A 108 21.88 8.12 3.03
CA VAL A 108 20.54 7.52 2.80
C VAL A 108 20.25 7.40 1.30
N ILE A 109 20.56 8.45 0.53
CA ILE A 109 20.42 8.45 -0.94
C ILE A 109 21.25 7.31 -1.56
N ALA A 110 22.50 7.16 -1.15
CA ALA A 110 23.36 6.07 -1.64
C ALA A 110 22.77 4.69 -1.35
N LYS A 111 22.24 4.49 -0.14
CA LYS A 111 21.59 3.21 0.27
C LYS A 111 20.29 2.94 -0.48
N ILE A 112 19.49 3.97 -0.79
CA ILE A 112 18.28 3.83 -1.63
C ILE A 112 18.67 3.39 -3.04
N LYS A 113 19.73 3.97 -3.61
CA LYS A 113 20.25 3.60 -4.93
C LYS A 113 20.75 2.16 -5.00
N GLU A 114 21.33 1.62 -3.93
CA GLU A 114 21.72 0.20 -3.86
C GLU A 114 20.51 -0.75 -3.97
N CYS A 115 19.30 -0.29 -3.62
CA CYS A 115 18.07 -1.07 -3.78
C CYS A 115 17.50 -1.06 -5.21
N TYR A 116 18.13 -0.35 -6.17
CA TYR A 116 17.63 -0.32 -7.56
C TYR A 116 17.59 -1.69 -8.22
N GLY A 117 18.52 -2.57 -7.86
CA GLY A 117 18.54 -3.95 -8.39
C GLY A 117 17.31 -4.77 -8.04
N ILE A 118 16.75 -4.57 -6.85
CA ILE A 118 15.57 -5.29 -6.35
C ILE A 118 14.25 -4.52 -6.57
N ALA A 119 14.31 -3.21 -6.81
CA ALA A 119 13.14 -2.37 -7.08
C ALA A 119 13.33 -1.44 -8.29
N PRO A 120 13.69 -1.96 -9.49
CA PRO A 120 14.09 -1.14 -10.64
C PRO A 120 12.96 -0.28 -11.21
N LEU A 121 11.70 -0.65 -10.97
CA LEU A 121 10.54 0.08 -11.47
C LEU A 121 10.03 1.17 -10.50
N HIS A 122 10.50 1.18 -9.24
CA HIS A 122 9.95 2.03 -8.19
C HIS A 122 10.99 2.99 -7.60
N ASN A 123 12.10 2.48 -7.08
CA ASN A 123 13.06 3.32 -6.37
C ASN A 123 13.68 4.46 -7.22
N PRO A 124 14.04 4.25 -8.51
CA PRO A 124 14.52 5.35 -9.35
C PRO A 124 13.51 6.50 -9.46
N VAL A 125 12.23 6.17 -9.51
CA VAL A 125 11.15 7.16 -9.60
C VAL A 125 10.94 7.87 -8.26
N ASN A 126 10.99 7.16 -7.15
CA ASN A 126 10.93 7.78 -5.82
C ASN A 126 12.10 8.75 -5.62
N MET A 127 13.31 8.40 -6.09
CA MET A 127 14.46 9.29 -6.07
C MET A 127 14.26 10.54 -6.92
N ALA A 128 13.62 10.45 -8.09
CA ALA A 128 13.32 11.62 -8.90
C ALA A 128 12.46 12.66 -8.13
N GLY A 129 11.53 12.20 -7.27
CA GLY A 129 10.78 13.08 -6.39
C GLY A 129 11.65 13.76 -5.32
N ILE A 130 12.58 13.01 -4.71
CA ILE A 130 13.54 13.54 -3.73
C ILE A 130 14.48 14.56 -4.39
N ASP A 131 15.02 14.22 -5.54
CA ASP A 131 15.92 15.10 -6.30
C ASP A 131 15.19 16.37 -6.76
N ALA A 132 13.93 16.29 -7.16
CA ALA A 132 13.10 17.43 -7.52
C ALA A 132 12.87 18.39 -6.33
N ILE A 133 12.65 17.86 -5.13
CA ILE A 133 12.57 18.69 -3.91
C ILE A 133 13.91 19.32 -3.59
N ASN A 134 15.03 18.61 -3.72
CA ASN A 134 16.37 19.19 -3.54
C ASN A 134 16.64 20.37 -4.48
N GLU A 135 16.12 20.32 -5.72
CA GLU A 135 16.25 21.41 -6.69
C GLU A 135 15.38 22.63 -6.34
N VAL A 136 14.13 22.37 -5.93
CA VAL A 136 13.10 23.43 -5.80
C VAL A 136 13.04 24.00 -4.38
N LEU A 137 13.25 23.17 -3.37
CA LEU A 137 13.19 23.51 -1.93
C LEU A 137 14.43 22.99 -1.19
N PRO A 138 15.65 23.42 -1.53
CA PRO A 138 16.90 22.82 -1.02
C PRO A 138 17.09 22.92 0.50
N GLU A 139 16.44 23.88 1.15
CA GLU A 139 16.55 24.09 2.60
C GLU A 139 15.51 23.28 3.43
N VAL A 140 14.54 22.66 2.76
CA VAL A 140 13.47 21.93 3.46
C VAL A 140 13.92 20.51 3.77
N PRO A 141 13.90 20.07 5.04
CA PRO A 141 14.28 18.72 5.40
C PRO A 141 13.33 17.68 4.82
N GLN A 142 13.88 16.56 4.37
CA GLN A 142 13.15 15.49 3.72
C GLN A 142 13.28 14.19 4.50
N VAL A 143 12.20 13.42 4.60
CA VAL A 143 12.14 12.14 5.30
C VAL A 143 11.68 11.05 4.34
N GLY A 144 12.41 9.92 4.31
CA GLY A 144 12.03 8.71 3.57
C GLY A 144 11.27 7.74 4.47
N VAL A 145 10.06 7.36 4.03
CA VAL A 145 9.22 6.36 4.68
C VAL A 145 9.08 5.16 3.75
N PHE A 146 9.53 3.99 4.22
CA PHE A 146 9.70 2.81 3.37
C PHE A 146 8.54 1.83 3.54
N ASP A 147 7.93 1.39 2.44
CA ASP A 147 6.85 0.38 2.45
C ASP A 147 7.31 -0.95 3.07
N THR A 148 8.59 -1.26 2.99
CA THR A 148 9.16 -2.50 3.50
C THR A 148 9.58 -2.43 4.97
N ALA A 149 9.67 -1.23 5.57
CA ALA A 149 10.27 -1.03 6.89
C ALA A 149 9.50 -1.75 8.01
N PHE A 150 8.17 -1.71 8.02
CA PHE A 150 7.35 -2.37 9.03
C PHE A 150 7.58 -3.88 9.07
N HIS A 151 7.88 -4.50 7.93
CA HIS A 151 8.09 -5.94 7.79
C HIS A 151 9.53 -6.39 8.15
N GLN A 152 10.44 -5.47 8.49
CA GLN A 152 11.80 -5.83 8.88
C GLN A 152 11.86 -6.54 10.25
N THR A 153 10.74 -6.59 10.98
CA THR A 153 10.62 -7.35 12.23
C THR A 153 10.31 -8.84 12.02
N MET A 154 10.07 -9.28 10.77
CA MET A 154 9.85 -10.69 10.45
C MET A 154 11.05 -11.56 10.84
N PRO A 155 10.85 -12.73 11.47
CA PRO A 155 11.92 -13.67 11.75
C PRO A 155 12.41 -14.36 10.46
N ALA A 156 13.65 -14.84 10.48
CA ALA A 156 14.27 -15.46 9.31
C ALA A 156 13.44 -16.59 8.68
N LYS A 157 12.77 -17.40 9.49
CA LYS A 157 11.88 -18.48 9.02
C LYS A 157 10.71 -17.99 8.18
N SER A 158 10.27 -16.74 8.35
CA SER A 158 9.16 -16.14 7.59
C SER A 158 9.65 -15.43 6.33
N TYR A 159 10.82 -14.78 6.39
CA TYR A 159 11.31 -14.03 5.23
C TYR A 159 12.19 -14.84 4.26
N MET A 160 12.78 -15.96 4.69
CA MET A 160 13.65 -16.75 3.83
C MET A 160 12.86 -17.57 2.81
N TYR A 161 13.27 -17.53 1.55
CA TYR A 161 12.81 -18.49 0.57
C TYR A 161 13.56 -19.81 0.67
N ALA A 162 12.90 -20.93 0.37
CA ALA A 162 13.50 -22.25 0.29
C ALA A 162 14.34 -22.42 -0.99
N LEU A 163 15.24 -21.47 -1.23
CA LEU A 163 16.21 -21.43 -2.32
C LEU A 163 17.62 -21.63 -1.76
N PRO A 164 18.64 -21.94 -2.60
CA PRO A 164 20.01 -22.01 -2.12
C PRO A 164 20.42 -20.73 -1.38
N TYR A 165 20.91 -20.89 -0.13
CA TYR A 165 21.19 -19.80 0.80
C TYR A 165 22.07 -18.67 0.22
N LYS A 166 22.95 -19.00 -0.72
CA LYS A 166 23.83 -18.01 -1.36
C LYS A 166 23.05 -16.84 -2.00
N TYR A 167 21.88 -17.07 -2.57
CA TYR A 167 21.07 -16.00 -3.20
C TYR A 167 20.51 -15.01 -2.18
N TYR A 168 20.25 -15.46 -0.95
CA TYR A 168 19.97 -14.53 0.13
C TYR A 168 21.24 -13.78 0.55
N ALA A 169 22.34 -14.50 0.79
CA ALA A 169 23.56 -13.92 1.34
C ALA A 169 24.26 -12.93 0.39
N GLU A 170 24.23 -13.19 -0.91
CA GLU A 170 24.91 -12.40 -1.93
C GLU A 170 24.01 -11.33 -2.57
N ASP A 171 22.72 -11.67 -2.81
CA ASP A 171 21.81 -10.85 -3.62
C ASP A 171 20.62 -10.31 -2.81
N GLY A 172 20.48 -10.66 -1.53
CA GLY A 172 19.36 -10.24 -0.69
C GLY A 172 18.01 -10.81 -1.14
N VAL A 173 17.98 -11.97 -1.79
CA VAL A 173 16.76 -12.62 -2.28
C VAL A 173 16.00 -13.21 -1.10
N ARG A 174 15.01 -12.47 -0.62
CA ARG A 174 14.14 -12.82 0.49
C ARG A 174 12.77 -12.13 0.33
N ARG A 175 11.81 -12.50 1.19
CA ARG A 175 10.58 -11.74 1.35
C ARG A 175 10.87 -10.42 2.06
N TYR A 176 10.37 -9.31 1.51
CA TYR A 176 10.40 -7.99 2.16
C TYR A 176 9.02 -7.54 2.58
N GLY A 177 8.02 -7.77 1.73
CA GLY A 177 6.67 -7.28 1.92
C GLY A 177 6.52 -5.80 1.56
N PHE A 178 5.29 -5.36 1.36
CA PHE A 178 4.94 -4.00 0.96
C PHE A 178 3.68 -3.55 1.68
N HIS A 179 3.18 -2.34 1.40
CA HIS A 179 2.10 -1.69 2.15
C HIS A 179 2.38 -1.59 3.66
N GLY A 180 3.66 -1.60 4.06
CA GLY A 180 4.04 -1.62 5.48
C GLY A 180 3.53 -0.40 6.23
N THR A 181 3.51 0.77 5.60
CA THR A 181 2.94 2.00 6.18
C THR A 181 1.46 1.83 6.50
N SER A 182 0.68 1.24 5.58
CA SER A 182 -0.75 0.94 5.80
C SER A 182 -0.94 -0.11 6.89
N HIS A 183 -0.24 -1.25 6.82
CA HIS A 183 -0.35 -2.31 7.82
C HIS A 183 0.02 -1.82 9.23
N ARG A 184 1.06 -0.98 9.36
CA ARG A 184 1.43 -0.35 10.61
C ARG A 184 0.33 0.57 11.12
N TYR A 185 -0.16 1.46 10.26
CA TYR A 185 -1.23 2.39 10.61
C TYR A 185 -2.48 1.67 11.11
N VAL A 186 -3.05 0.75 10.31
CA VAL A 186 -4.33 0.12 10.65
C VAL A 186 -4.22 -0.83 11.84
N SER A 187 -3.05 -1.45 12.06
CA SER A 187 -2.83 -2.30 13.24
C SER A 187 -2.72 -1.50 14.54
N GLN A 188 -2.16 -0.30 14.50
CA GLN A 188 -2.17 0.64 15.64
C GLN A 188 -3.56 1.24 15.83
N ARG A 189 -4.16 1.74 14.76
CA ARG A 189 -5.45 2.42 14.81
C ARG A 189 -6.58 1.52 15.30
N VAL A 190 -6.61 0.26 14.91
CA VAL A 190 -7.62 -0.68 15.42
C VAL A 190 -7.50 -0.89 16.93
N CYS A 191 -6.30 -0.90 17.48
CA CYS A 191 -6.09 -0.99 18.94
C CYS A 191 -6.61 0.26 19.64
N GLU A 192 -6.33 1.45 19.11
CA GLU A 192 -6.87 2.71 19.61
C GLU A 192 -8.42 2.73 19.53
N PHE A 193 -8.98 2.33 18.39
CA PHE A 193 -10.43 2.27 18.16
C PHE A 193 -11.15 1.33 19.13
N LEU A 194 -10.54 0.17 19.41
CA LEU A 194 -11.10 -0.82 20.34
C LEU A 194 -10.74 -0.56 21.82
N GLY A 195 -9.89 0.44 22.11
CA GLY A 195 -9.41 0.72 23.45
C GLY A 195 -8.55 -0.39 24.06
N VAL A 196 -7.73 -1.05 23.25
CA VAL A 196 -6.86 -2.16 23.67
C VAL A 196 -5.39 -1.87 23.38
N GLU A 197 -4.49 -2.43 24.20
CA GLU A 197 -3.05 -2.33 23.95
C GLU A 197 -2.63 -3.30 22.84
N PRO A 198 -1.68 -2.93 21.95
CA PRO A 198 -1.13 -3.84 20.93
C PRO A 198 -0.41 -5.05 21.50
N LYS A 199 0.19 -4.90 22.69
CA LYS A 199 0.90 -5.97 23.37
C LYS A 199 -0.06 -7.12 23.75
N GLY A 200 0.33 -8.34 23.42
CA GLY A 200 -0.49 -9.54 23.63
C GLY A 200 -1.54 -9.77 22.55
N LYS A 201 -1.68 -8.88 21.56
CA LYS A 201 -2.65 -9.03 20.48
C LYS A 201 -2.07 -9.69 19.24
N LYS A 202 -2.90 -10.50 18.61
CA LYS A 202 -2.68 -11.18 17.34
C LYS A 202 -3.65 -10.58 16.33
N ILE A 203 -3.14 -9.75 15.42
CA ILE A 203 -3.93 -8.99 14.48
C ILE A 203 -3.58 -9.44 13.06
N ILE A 204 -4.57 -9.67 12.24
CA ILE A 204 -4.39 -9.86 10.79
C ILE A 204 -4.95 -8.66 10.08
N THR A 205 -4.10 -7.96 9.33
CA THR A 205 -4.49 -6.79 8.54
C THR A 205 -4.59 -7.18 7.08
N CYS A 206 -5.75 -6.94 6.47
CA CYS A 206 -6.07 -7.24 5.09
C CYS A 206 -6.16 -5.92 4.30
N HIS A 207 -5.03 -5.47 3.73
CA HIS A 207 -5.01 -4.34 2.82
C HIS A 207 -5.36 -4.85 1.43
N VAL A 208 -6.58 -4.66 1.00
CA VAL A 208 -7.10 -5.20 -0.27
C VAL A 208 -7.71 -4.11 -1.15
N GLY A 209 -7.13 -3.96 -2.32
CA GLY A 209 -7.49 -2.99 -3.35
C GLY A 209 -7.11 -3.52 -4.73
N ASN A 210 -6.69 -2.64 -5.65
CA ASN A 210 -6.13 -3.08 -6.93
C ASN A 210 -4.81 -3.85 -6.75
N GLY A 211 -3.94 -3.41 -5.82
CA GLY A 211 -2.93 -4.23 -5.17
C GLY A 211 -3.48 -4.75 -3.84
N GLY A 212 -2.92 -5.84 -3.32
CA GLY A 212 -3.38 -6.38 -2.04
C GLY A 212 -2.31 -7.17 -1.31
N SER A 213 -2.31 -7.06 0.02
CA SER A 213 -1.48 -7.88 0.91
C SER A 213 -2.18 -8.13 2.23
N ILE A 214 -1.77 -9.21 2.89
CA ILE A 214 -2.19 -9.54 4.25
C ILE A 214 -0.93 -9.62 5.11
N THR A 215 -1.04 -9.14 6.34
CA THR A 215 0.07 -9.16 7.29
C THR A 215 -0.38 -9.73 8.64
N ALA A 216 0.42 -10.65 9.17
CA ALA A 216 0.31 -11.13 10.54
C ALA A 216 1.05 -10.17 11.47
N VAL A 217 0.33 -9.54 12.38
CA VAL A 217 0.88 -8.59 13.36
C VAL A 217 0.71 -9.19 14.77
N LYS A 218 1.81 -9.37 15.47
CA LYS A 218 1.81 -9.85 16.85
C LYS A 218 2.58 -8.87 17.73
N ASP A 219 1.99 -8.48 18.85
CA ASP A 219 2.59 -7.52 19.78
C ASP A 219 3.00 -6.20 19.10
N GLY A 220 2.21 -5.74 18.09
CA GLY A 220 2.48 -4.54 17.31
C GLY A 220 3.58 -4.69 16.25
N LYS A 221 4.11 -5.89 16.00
CA LYS A 221 5.18 -6.17 15.04
C LYS A 221 4.72 -7.08 13.92
N SER A 222 5.12 -6.80 12.70
CA SER A 222 4.93 -7.71 11.56
C SER A 222 5.76 -8.97 11.77
N ILE A 223 5.12 -10.15 11.70
CA ILE A 223 5.80 -11.45 11.82
C ILE A 223 5.78 -12.25 10.53
N ASP A 224 4.83 -11.98 9.64
CA ASP A 224 4.80 -12.45 8.26
C ASP A 224 3.89 -11.56 7.41
N THR A 225 4.08 -11.58 6.09
CA THR A 225 3.26 -10.83 5.12
C THR A 225 3.17 -11.58 3.80
N SER A 226 2.12 -11.35 3.02
CA SER A 226 1.86 -12.10 1.80
C SER A 226 2.68 -11.68 0.59
N MET A 227 3.07 -10.41 0.46
CA MET A 227 3.95 -9.96 -0.62
C MET A 227 5.39 -10.39 -0.36
N GLY A 228 6.15 -10.64 -1.42
CA GLY A 228 7.48 -11.24 -1.35
C GLY A 228 8.63 -10.27 -1.57
N LEU A 229 9.61 -10.72 -2.37
CA LEU A 229 10.71 -9.89 -2.90
C LEU A 229 10.13 -8.74 -3.72
N THR A 230 9.05 -9.00 -4.44
CA THR A 230 8.30 -8.05 -5.25
C THR A 230 6.83 -8.01 -4.81
N PRO A 231 6.06 -6.98 -5.19
CA PRO A 231 4.63 -6.90 -4.87
C PRO A 231 3.74 -7.89 -5.67
N THR A 232 4.31 -8.93 -6.27
CA THR A 232 3.59 -9.90 -7.11
C THR A 232 3.13 -11.12 -6.33
N GLU A 233 3.96 -11.63 -5.39
CA GLU A 233 3.65 -12.80 -4.55
C GLU A 233 2.43 -12.53 -3.66
N GLY A 234 1.73 -13.59 -3.32
CA GLY A 234 0.65 -13.57 -2.32
C GLY A 234 -0.74 -13.61 -2.92
N LEU A 235 -1.52 -12.58 -2.68
CA LEU A 235 -2.92 -12.50 -3.11
C LEU A 235 -3.05 -12.40 -4.65
N MET A 236 -4.13 -12.95 -5.16
CA MET A 236 -4.62 -12.56 -6.48
C MET A 236 -5.05 -11.09 -6.40
N MET A 237 -4.64 -10.26 -7.35
CA MET A 237 -4.87 -8.81 -7.34
C MET A 237 -5.60 -8.38 -8.61
N GLY A 238 -5.77 -7.09 -8.84
CA GLY A 238 -6.44 -6.59 -10.05
C GLY A 238 -5.83 -7.12 -11.35
N THR A 239 -4.49 -7.04 -11.47
CA THR A 239 -3.74 -7.49 -12.65
C THR A 239 -2.58 -8.44 -12.34
N ARG A 240 -2.24 -8.64 -11.06
CA ARG A 240 -1.14 -9.51 -10.62
C ARG A 240 -1.66 -10.89 -10.26
N CYS A 241 -0.90 -11.93 -10.62
CA CYS A 241 -1.31 -13.33 -10.42
C CYS A 241 -1.35 -13.76 -8.95
N GLY A 242 -0.53 -13.17 -8.07
CA GLY A 242 -0.26 -13.71 -6.74
C GLY A 242 0.56 -15.00 -6.82
N ASP A 243 0.37 -15.88 -5.83
CA ASP A 243 1.06 -17.17 -5.80
C ASP A 243 0.70 -18.03 -7.00
N VAL A 244 1.74 -18.54 -7.63
CA VAL A 244 1.66 -19.46 -8.77
C VAL A 244 2.84 -20.43 -8.70
N ASP A 245 2.66 -21.65 -9.19
CA ASP A 245 3.74 -22.62 -9.31
C ASP A 245 4.84 -22.09 -10.27
N PRO A 246 6.11 -21.95 -9.82
CA PRO A 246 7.21 -21.57 -10.69
C PRO A 246 7.37 -22.49 -11.91
N GLY A 247 7.08 -23.79 -11.78
CA GLY A 247 7.09 -24.74 -12.88
C GLY A 247 6.06 -24.41 -13.96
N ALA A 248 4.89 -23.90 -13.57
CA ALA A 248 3.88 -23.43 -14.53
C ALA A 248 4.38 -22.22 -15.34
N LEU A 249 5.10 -21.29 -14.69
CA LEU A 249 5.67 -20.14 -15.39
C LEU A 249 6.74 -20.55 -16.39
N ILE A 250 7.66 -21.45 -16.01
CA ILE A 250 8.71 -21.99 -16.89
C ILE A 250 8.06 -22.75 -18.05
N PHE A 251 7.06 -23.58 -17.80
CA PHE A 251 6.32 -24.29 -18.84
C PHE A 251 5.70 -23.33 -19.89
N LEU A 252 5.11 -22.22 -19.44
CA LEU A 252 4.53 -21.22 -20.33
C LEU A 252 5.61 -20.49 -21.14
N MET A 253 6.75 -20.17 -20.50
CA MET A 253 7.90 -19.55 -21.19
C MET A 253 8.39 -20.44 -22.33
N ASP A 254 8.60 -21.72 -22.07
CA ASP A 254 9.07 -22.68 -23.07
C ASP A 254 8.02 -22.90 -24.18
N LYS A 255 6.76 -23.11 -23.79
CA LYS A 255 5.67 -23.42 -24.75
C LYS A 255 5.40 -22.27 -25.72
N TYR A 256 5.43 -21.04 -25.24
CA TYR A 256 5.10 -19.84 -26.02
C TYR A 256 6.31 -19.00 -26.40
N ASN A 257 7.53 -19.48 -26.11
CA ASN A 257 8.79 -18.80 -26.36
C ASN A 257 8.80 -17.36 -25.77
N LEU A 258 8.34 -17.23 -24.51
CA LEU A 258 8.28 -15.96 -23.82
C LEU A 258 9.64 -15.61 -23.20
N SER A 259 10.05 -14.36 -23.34
CA SER A 259 11.20 -13.83 -22.60
C SER A 259 10.85 -13.63 -21.12
N SER A 260 11.87 -13.44 -20.27
CA SER A 260 11.66 -13.05 -18.87
C SER A 260 10.89 -11.74 -18.73
N LYS A 261 11.05 -10.80 -19.69
CA LYS A 261 10.29 -9.54 -19.73
C LYS A 261 8.81 -9.78 -20.04
N ASP A 262 8.50 -10.68 -20.99
CA ASP A 262 7.12 -11.03 -21.32
C ASP A 262 6.44 -11.72 -20.14
N MET A 263 7.15 -12.64 -19.48
CA MET A 263 6.65 -13.31 -18.27
C MET A 263 6.41 -12.30 -17.14
N LEU A 264 7.36 -11.40 -16.92
CA LEU A 264 7.17 -10.34 -15.90
C LEU A 264 5.95 -9.47 -16.20
N ASN A 265 5.71 -9.13 -17.45
CA ASN A 265 4.52 -8.39 -17.89
C ASN A 265 3.25 -9.21 -17.65
N MET A 266 3.23 -10.49 -18.04
CA MET A 266 2.10 -11.39 -17.85
C MET A 266 1.69 -11.47 -16.37
N VAL A 267 2.62 -11.78 -15.47
CA VAL A 267 2.31 -11.99 -14.04
C VAL A 267 1.91 -10.71 -13.32
N ASN A 268 2.31 -9.52 -13.82
CA ASN A 268 2.03 -8.24 -13.16
C ASN A 268 0.89 -7.45 -13.79
N LYS A 269 0.64 -7.58 -15.12
CA LYS A 269 -0.30 -6.69 -15.82
C LYS A 269 -1.42 -7.40 -16.56
N GLU A 270 -1.27 -8.70 -16.85
CA GLU A 270 -2.21 -9.46 -17.69
C GLU A 270 -2.90 -10.59 -16.92
N SER A 271 -2.62 -10.71 -15.63
CA SER A 271 -3.13 -11.76 -14.75
C SER A 271 -4.18 -11.23 -13.77
N GLY A 272 -4.35 -11.90 -12.66
CA GLY A 272 -5.26 -11.49 -11.60
C GLY A 272 -6.73 -11.49 -12.01
N LEU A 273 -7.50 -10.60 -11.41
CA LEU A 273 -8.92 -10.44 -11.70
C LEU A 273 -9.17 -10.14 -13.19
N ALA A 274 -8.39 -9.24 -13.78
CA ALA A 274 -8.49 -8.90 -15.20
C ALA A 274 -8.23 -10.11 -16.09
N GLY A 275 -7.14 -10.84 -15.84
CA GLY A 275 -6.75 -11.98 -16.64
C GLY A 275 -7.71 -13.15 -16.58
N VAL A 276 -8.26 -13.44 -15.41
CA VAL A 276 -9.21 -14.56 -15.23
C VAL A 276 -10.61 -14.17 -15.70
N SER A 277 -11.11 -12.99 -15.33
CA SER A 277 -12.46 -12.57 -15.72
C SER A 277 -12.57 -12.22 -17.21
N GLY A 278 -11.49 -11.68 -17.79
CA GLY A 278 -11.53 -11.10 -19.14
C GLY A 278 -12.39 -9.84 -19.24
N VAL A 279 -12.74 -9.23 -18.10
CA VAL A 279 -13.61 -8.03 -18.02
C VAL A 279 -12.80 -6.78 -17.69
N SER A 280 -12.20 -6.74 -16.48
CA SER A 280 -11.56 -5.55 -15.96
C SER A 280 -10.70 -5.90 -14.75
N SER A 281 -9.85 -4.99 -14.30
CA SER A 281 -9.21 -5.02 -12.98
C SER A 281 -10.05 -4.32 -11.90
N ASP A 282 -11.11 -3.61 -12.28
CA ASP A 282 -11.97 -2.88 -11.35
C ASP A 282 -13.00 -3.83 -10.72
N MET A 283 -12.95 -3.97 -9.40
CA MET A 283 -13.85 -4.84 -8.63
C MET A 283 -15.33 -4.52 -8.88
N ARG A 284 -15.69 -3.27 -9.12
CA ARG A 284 -17.07 -2.83 -9.37
C ARG A 284 -17.60 -3.40 -10.68
N GLU A 285 -16.78 -3.35 -11.75
CA GLU A 285 -17.13 -3.85 -13.08
C GLU A 285 -17.22 -5.38 -13.07
N ILE A 286 -16.29 -6.04 -12.37
CA ILE A 286 -16.30 -7.51 -12.23
C ILE A 286 -17.54 -7.95 -11.45
N THR A 287 -17.85 -7.28 -10.34
CA THR A 287 -19.05 -7.58 -9.54
C THR A 287 -20.33 -7.36 -10.35
N ALA A 288 -20.39 -6.32 -11.18
CA ALA A 288 -21.53 -6.09 -12.07
C ALA A 288 -21.68 -7.19 -13.12
N ALA A 289 -20.57 -7.63 -13.74
CA ALA A 289 -20.56 -8.72 -14.70
C ALA A 289 -20.97 -10.07 -14.06
N ALA A 290 -20.49 -10.35 -12.85
CA ALA A 290 -20.86 -11.54 -12.09
C ALA A 290 -22.37 -11.57 -11.78
N LYS A 291 -22.95 -10.45 -11.38
CA LYS A 291 -24.41 -10.31 -11.16
C LYS A 291 -25.24 -10.55 -12.43
N GLN A 292 -24.64 -10.34 -13.60
CA GLN A 292 -25.25 -10.63 -14.91
C GLN A 292 -25.04 -12.09 -15.36
N GLY A 293 -24.43 -12.93 -14.54
CA GLY A 293 -24.19 -14.35 -14.82
C GLY A 293 -22.91 -14.64 -15.61
N ASN A 294 -21.95 -13.72 -15.69
CA ASN A 294 -20.67 -13.99 -16.33
C ASN A 294 -19.87 -14.98 -15.48
N GLU A 295 -19.75 -16.23 -15.93
CA GLU A 295 -19.10 -17.32 -15.20
C GLU A 295 -17.63 -17.05 -14.86
N LYS A 296 -16.88 -16.41 -15.77
CA LYS A 296 -15.47 -16.07 -15.50
C LYS A 296 -15.32 -14.94 -14.46
N ALA A 297 -16.25 -13.98 -14.45
CA ALA A 297 -16.29 -12.95 -13.43
C ALA A 297 -16.64 -13.56 -12.05
N ILE A 298 -17.61 -14.47 -12.00
CA ILE A 298 -17.94 -15.22 -10.76
C ILE A 298 -16.72 -15.99 -10.28
N LEU A 299 -16.11 -16.79 -11.13
CA LEU A 299 -14.90 -17.58 -10.78
C LEU A 299 -13.77 -16.68 -10.27
N SER A 300 -13.54 -15.53 -10.91
CA SER A 300 -12.46 -14.61 -10.52
C SER A 300 -12.67 -14.03 -9.12
N LEU A 301 -13.92 -13.70 -8.74
CA LEU A 301 -14.26 -13.26 -7.38
C LEU A 301 -14.08 -14.38 -6.37
N GLU A 302 -14.53 -15.59 -6.65
CA GLU A 302 -14.37 -16.75 -5.79
C GLU A 302 -12.88 -17.06 -5.54
N MET A 303 -12.03 -17.02 -6.59
CA MET A 303 -10.60 -17.20 -6.48
C MET A 303 -9.94 -16.11 -5.61
N TYR A 304 -10.35 -14.87 -5.80
CA TYR A 304 -9.86 -13.71 -5.04
C TYR A 304 -10.16 -13.86 -3.54
N GLU A 305 -11.42 -14.11 -3.21
CA GLU A 305 -11.89 -14.27 -1.84
C GLU A 305 -11.28 -15.50 -1.16
N GLN A 306 -11.18 -16.61 -1.89
CA GLN A 306 -10.54 -17.83 -1.40
C GLN A 306 -9.06 -17.60 -1.06
N ARG A 307 -8.32 -16.84 -1.87
CA ARG A 307 -6.91 -16.56 -1.62
C ARG A 307 -6.74 -15.72 -0.34
N ILE A 308 -7.59 -14.73 -0.12
CA ILE A 308 -7.59 -13.93 1.11
C ILE A 308 -7.88 -14.84 2.32
N THR A 309 -8.92 -15.66 2.25
CA THR A 309 -9.29 -16.60 3.30
C THR A 309 -8.13 -17.55 3.66
N LYS A 310 -7.43 -18.08 2.65
CA LYS A 310 -6.25 -18.95 2.87
C LYS A 310 -5.14 -18.25 3.65
N TYR A 311 -4.80 -17.02 3.29
CA TYR A 311 -3.78 -16.25 3.99
C TYR A 311 -4.18 -15.89 5.42
N VAL A 312 -5.43 -15.49 5.65
CA VAL A 312 -5.95 -15.25 7.00
C VAL A 312 -5.84 -16.52 7.85
N GLY A 313 -6.25 -17.68 7.31
CA GLY A 313 -6.14 -18.97 8.01
C GLY A 313 -4.71 -19.38 8.30
N ALA A 314 -3.79 -19.20 7.33
CA ALA A 314 -2.37 -19.51 7.49
C ALA A 314 -1.72 -18.66 8.57
N PHE A 315 -1.95 -17.36 8.55
CA PHE A 315 -1.39 -16.42 9.53
C PHE A 315 -1.99 -16.59 10.92
N ALA A 316 -3.27 -16.93 11.03
CA ALA A 316 -3.87 -17.31 12.31
C ALA A 316 -3.21 -18.56 12.89
N ALA A 317 -2.93 -19.58 12.06
CA ALA A 317 -2.23 -20.79 12.51
C ALA A 317 -0.78 -20.47 12.94
N GLU A 318 -0.06 -19.62 12.19
CA GLU A 318 1.31 -19.21 12.53
C GLU A 318 1.38 -18.47 13.88
N MET A 319 0.41 -17.59 14.14
CA MET A 319 0.32 -16.86 15.41
C MET A 319 -0.21 -17.71 16.57
N GLY A 320 -0.75 -18.91 16.29
CA GLY A 320 -1.45 -19.73 17.28
C GLY A 320 -2.78 -19.10 17.71
N GLY A 321 -3.53 -18.56 16.76
CA GLY A 321 -4.83 -17.89 16.92
C GLY A 321 -4.81 -16.46 16.37
N VAL A 322 -5.97 -15.81 16.40
CA VAL A 322 -6.17 -14.41 15.99
C VAL A 322 -7.19 -13.75 16.92
N ASP A 323 -6.96 -12.50 17.29
CA ASP A 323 -7.87 -11.70 18.12
C ASP A 323 -8.69 -10.72 17.26
N ILE A 324 -8.04 -10.13 16.23
CA ILE A 324 -8.61 -9.07 15.42
C ILE A 324 -8.25 -9.30 13.95
N ILE A 325 -9.25 -9.18 13.07
CA ILE A 325 -9.07 -9.11 11.62
C ILE A 325 -9.48 -7.71 11.17
N VAL A 326 -8.60 -7.01 10.46
CA VAL A 326 -8.83 -5.65 9.97
C VAL A 326 -8.90 -5.67 8.46
N PHE A 327 -9.99 -5.12 7.90
CA PHE A 327 -10.12 -4.86 6.47
C PHE A 327 -9.83 -3.39 6.18
N THR A 328 -9.02 -3.14 5.16
CA THR A 328 -8.60 -1.82 4.70
C THR A 328 -8.27 -1.84 3.20
N GLY A 329 -8.01 -0.67 2.62
CA GLY A 329 -7.85 -0.54 1.17
C GLY A 329 -9.18 -0.55 0.44
N GLY A 330 -9.22 -0.06 -0.79
CA GLY A 330 -10.48 0.26 -1.48
C GLY A 330 -11.51 -0.88 -1.54
N VAL A 331 -11.06 -2.14 -1.74
CA VAL A 331 -11.96 -3.31 -1.70
C VAL A 331 -12.32 -3.67 -0.25
N GLY A 332 -11.34 -3.68 0.66
CA GLY A 332 -11.56 -3.98 2.07
C GLY A 332 -12.53 -2.99 2.74
N GLU A 333 -12.45 -1.73 2.38
CA GLU A 333 -13.28 -0.66 2.93
C GLU A 333 -14.70 -0.65 2.35
N HIS A 334 -14.86 -0.89 1.03
CA HIS A 334 -16.13 -0.62 0.35
C HIS A 334 -16.87 -1.84 -0.18
N GLN A 335 -16.30 -3.06 -0.12
CA GLN A 335 -16.93 -4.28 -0.65
C GLN A 335 -17.41 -5.22 0.48
N SER A 336 -18.63 -5.00 0.97
CA SER A 336 -19.21 -5.80 2.05
C SER A 336 -19.32 -7.29 1.70
N SER A 337 -19.64 -7.61 0.44
CA SER A 337 -19.72 -9.00 -0.04
C SER A 337 -18.40 -9.73 0.07
N THR A 338 -17.29 -9.10 -0.32
CA THR A 338 -15.94 -9.69 -0.20
C THR A 338 -15.58 -9.93 1.27
N ARG A 339 -15.82 -8.95 2.17
CA ARG A 339 -15.57 -9.12 3.60
C ARG A 339 -16.36 -10.30 4.18
N ALA A 340 -17.65 -10.40 3.84
CA ALA A 340 -18.52 -11.49 4.28
C ALA A 340 -18.05 -12.85 3.75
N ASN A 341 -17.74 -12.95 2.46
CA ASN A 341 -17.31 -14.20 1.83
C ASN A 341 -15.95 -14.67 2.34
N VAL A 342 -15.05 -13.77 2.68
CA VAL A 342 -13.78 -14.09 3.35
C VAL A 342 -14.01 -14.59 4.78
N CYS A 343 -14.91 -13.95 5.53
CA CYS A 343 -15.12 -14.25 6.96
C CYS A 343 -15.94 -15.53 7.21
N ARG A 344 -16.94 -15.82 6.37
CA ARG A 344 -17.84 -16.98 6.60
C ARG A 344 -17.12 -18.33 6.73
N PRO A 345 -16.12 -18.66 5.87
CA PRO A 345 -15.35 -19.89 6.04
C PRO A 345 -14.51 -19.94 7.32
N LEU A 346 -14.21 -18.80 7.94
CA LEU A 346 -13.39 -18.68 9.14
C LEU A 346 -14.18 -18.86 10.45
N ARG A 347 -15.46 -19.22 10.37
CA ARG A 347 -16.32 -19.43 11.54
C ARG A 347 -15.76 -20.45 12.54
N PHE A 348 -15.04 -21.45 12.05
CA PHE A 348 -14.39 -22.45 12.89
C PHE A 348 -13.32 -21.87 13.83
N MET A 349 -12.80 -20.67 13.53
CA MET A 349 -11.84 -19.93 14.37
C MET A 349 -12.53 -18.94 15.33
N GLY A 350 -13.86 -18.90 15.35
CA GLY A 350 -14.63 -17.96 16.16
C GLY A 350 -14.91 -16.62 15.50
N VAL A 351 -14.79 -16.55 14.17
CA VAL A 351 -15.20 -15.38 13.37
C VAL A 351 -16.69 -15.46 13.09
N GLU A 352 -17.46 -14.50 13.58
CA GLU A 352 -18.90 -14.36 13.29
C GLU A 352 -19.17 -12.97 12.74
N ILE A 353 -19.44 -12.88 11.42
CA ILE A 353 -19.79 -11.62 10.76
C ILE A 353 -21.22 -11.18 11.13
N ASP A 354 -21.41 -9.90 11.35
CA ASP A 354 -22.72 -9.27 11.44
C ASP A 354 -23.06 -8.70 10.05
N ASP A 355 -23.91 -9.38 9.31
CA ASP A 355 -24.24 -9.01 7.94
C ASP A 355 -24.85 -7.59 7.86
N ALA A 356 -25.67 -7.19 8.83
CA ALA A 356 -26.28 -5.86 8.85
C ALA A 356 -25.24 -4.74 9.10
N ALA A 357 -24.36 -4.95 10.09
CA ALA A 357 -23.27 -4.01 10.36
C ALA A 357 -22.28 -3.94 9.20
N ASN A 358 -21.96 -5.09 8.58
CA ASN A 358 -21.07 -5.17 7.44
C ASN A 358 -21.63 -4.45 6.21
N ASP A 359 -22.91 -4.64 5.89
CA ASP A 359 -23.54 -4.01 4.73
C ASP A 359 -23.76 -2.49 4.93
N ALA A 360 -23.96 -2.05 6.16
CA ALA A 360 -24.07 -0.63 6.50
C ALA A 360 -22.71 0.10 6.46
N ASN A 361 -21.60 -0.61 6.63
CA ASN A 361 -20.26 -0.02 6.63
C ASN A 361 -19.75 0.23 5.20
N ASN A 362 -19.55 1.48 4.86
CA ASN A 362 -19.06 1.94 3.56
C ASN A 362 -17.73 2.70 3.65
N GLY A 363 -16.78 2.13 4.41
CA GLY A 363 -15.42 2.65 4.53
C GLY A 363 -15.17 3.49 5.79
N ASP A 364 -16.12 3.54 6.71
CA ASP A 364 -15.91 4.16 8.01
C ASP A 364 -15.30 3.16 9.01
N GLU A 365 -14.65 3.69 10.05
CA GLU A 365 -14.20 2.85 11.17
C GLU A 365 -15.41 2.16 11.83
N GLY A 366 -15.39 0.84 11.90
CA GLY A 366 -16.51 0.11 12.46
C GLY A 366 -16.28 -1.37 12.69
N ILE A 367 -16.88 -1.90 13.76
CA ILE A 367 -16.91 -3.34 14.02
C ILE A 367 -18.01 -3.96 13.13
N ILE A 368 -17.65 -4.98 12.38
CA ILE A 368 -18.55 -5.71 11.48
C ILE A 368 -18.73 -7.19 11.89
N SER A 369 -18.24 -7.57 13.06
CA SER A 369 -18.50 -8.89 13.68
C SER A 369 -19.59 -8.76 14.74
N THR A 370 -20.29 -9.89 14.98
CA THR A 370 -21.31 -9.94 16.05
C THR A 370 -20.69 -9.66 17.44
N PRO A 371 -21.49 -9.22 18.42
CA PRO A 371 -21.00 -9.06 19.80
C PRO A 371 -20.41 -10.35 20.40
N ASN A 372 -20.93 -11.50 20.00
CA ASN A 372 -20.50 -12.81 20.47
C ASN A 372 -19.28 -13.39 19.72
N SER A 373 -18.84 -12.75 18.66
CA SER A 373 -17.68 -13.19 17.89
C SER A 373 -16.43 -13.19 18.78
N ALA A 374 -15.75 -14.32 18.85
CA ALA A 374 -14.50 -14.46 19.60
C ALA A 374 -13.37 -13.64 18.95
N VAL A 375 -13.38 -13.56 17.62
CA VAL A 375 -12.48 -12.74 16.82
C VAL A 375 -13.20 -11.48 16.39
N LYS A 376 -12.67 -10.31 16.72
CA LYS A 376 -13.24 -9.04 16.22
C LYS A 376 -12.89 -8.83 14.78
N VAL A 377 -13.87 -8.49 13.95
CA VAL A 377 -13.68 -8.08 12.55
C VAL A 377 -14.02 -6.61 12.44
N VAL A 378 -13.08 -5.83 11.94
CA VAL A 378 -13.15 -4.36 11.96
C VAL A 378 -12.77 -3.80 10.60
N VAL A 379 -13.44 -2.75 10.15
CA VAL A 379 -13.01 -1.92 9.03
C VAL A 379 -12.27 -0.72 9.60
N ILE A 380 -11.06 -0.47 9.11
CA ILE A 380 -10.27 0.72 9.41
C ILE A 380 -9.78 1.31 8.09
N PRO A 381 -10.26 2.47 7.66
CA PRO A 381 -9.73 3.14 6.46
C PRO A 381 -8.24 3.42 6.63
N THR A 382 -7.44 3.12 5.60
CA THR A 382 -6.01 3.43 5.65
C THR A 382 -5.77 4.93 5.45
N ASP A 383 -4.76 5.48 6.12
CA ASP A 383 -4.26 6.84 5.88
C ASP A 383 -2.72 6.82 5.90
N GLU A 384 -2.17 6.36 4.78
CA GLU A 384 -0.71 6.25 4.61
C GLU A 384 -0.04 7.63 4.64
N GLU A 385 -0.69 8.63 4.03
CA GLU A 385 -0.16 9.99 3.99
C GLU A 385 -0.09 10.62 5.39
N TYR A 386 -1.09 10.39 6.22
CA TYR A 386 -1.06 10.82 7.61
C TYR A 386 0.07 10.13 8.39
N MET A 387 0.27 8.83 8.16
CA MET A 387 1.35 8.08 8.81
C MET A 387 2.74 8.58 8.36
N ILE A 388 2.90 8.89 7.06
CA ILE A 388 4.14 9.49 6.54
C ILE A 388 4.36 10.87 7.19
N ALA A 389 3.32 11.69 7.31
CA ALA A 389 3.44 12.99 7.96
C ALA A 389 3.80 12.86 9.45
N LYS A 390 3.21 11.91 10.16
CA LYS A 390 3.50 11.64 11.59
C LYS A 390 4.94 11.20 11.80
N ASP A 391 5.46 10.32 10.96
CA ASP A 391 6.86 9.91 10.99
C ASP A 391 7.79 11.07 10.69
N THR A 392 7.43 11.89 9.70
CA THR A 392 8.19 13.08 9.33
C THR A 392 8.27 14.04 10.50
N GLU A 393 7.14 14.37 11.15
CA GLU A 393 7.12 15.21 12.35
C GLU A 393 8.03 14.64 13.45
N ALA A 394 7.89 13.34 13.76
CA ALA A 394 8.67 12.71 14.80
C ALA A 394 10.18 12.86 14.56
N ILE A 395 10.63 12.59 13.34
CA ILE A 395 12.05 12.68 12.96
C ILE A 395 12.56 14.14 13.03
N ILE A 396 11.80 15.10 12.53
CA ILE A 396 12.17 16.53 12.57
C ILE A 396 12.23 17.04 14.01
N GLU A 397 11.38 16.55 14.90
CA GLU A 397 11.40 16.88 16.33
C GLU A 397 12.42 16.02 17.13
N GLY A 398 13.22 15.16 16.48
CA GLY A 398 14.21 14.30 17.14
C GLY A 398 13.62 13.14 17.93
N ARG A 399 12.38 12.74 17.63
CA ARG A 399 11.69 11.60 18.24
C ARG A 399 11.81 10.34 17.35
N GLU A 400 11.67 9.18 17.95
CA GLU A 400 11.51 7.91 17.20
C GLU A 400 10.14 7.89 16.48
N PRO A 401 10.11 7.50 15.20
CA PRO A 401 8.89 7.43 14.40
C PRO A 401 8.03 6.20 14.71
#